data_231ead0a59c3f183e13f0628580607f3
#
_entry.id   231ead0a59c3f183e13f0628580607f3
#
_cell.length_a   1.000
_cell.length_b   1.000
_cell.length_c   1.000
_cell.angle_alpha   90.00
_cell.angle_beta   90.00
_cell.angle_gamma   90.00
#
_symmetry.space_group_name_H-M   'P 1'
#
loop_
_entity.id
_entity.type
_entity.pdbx_description
1 polymer ?
#
loop_
_entity_poly.entity_id
_entity_poly.type
_entity_poly.pdbx_seq_one_letter_code
_entity_poly.pdbx_strand_id
1 'polypeptide(L)'
;MSQSAFRSAVCCLLAIVFPARVMLAGETASAMLYTNGAAWLNGSEVPKSAAVFSGDMLQTRPDSTASIQSNGSSVMVLADSLVKFEGLAVELEHGAVRVTTSRGLAARAGDVTVKPAANTWTEFQVTDVDGRVQIAANKGDLTVQDDKGTTTVTQGQETTRDDTADQEKKKKRRRKGTGAAPAAGGGIMSSPPVVYGGLAAIGGATIWILTRSEPPVSPACPSSSCP
;
A
#
# COMPACT_ATOMS: atom_id res chain seq x y z
N MET A 1 -33.92 30.17 53.13
CA MET A 1 -32.64 30.00 52.34
C MET A 1 -32.83 30.81 51.05
N SER A 2 -31.98 31.81 50.88
CA SER A 2 -32.18 32.85 49.84
C SER A 2 -31.97 32.27 48.43
N GLN A 3 -32.89 32.53 47.53
CA GLN A 3 -32.80 32.14 46.10
C GLN A 3 -31.52 32.63 45.41
N SER A 4 -30.89 33.66 45.94
CA SER A 4 -29.60 34.19 45.44
C SER A 4 -28.43 33.24 45.69
N ALA A 5 -28.37 32.56 46.84
CA ALA A 5 -27.32 31.61 47.18
C ALA A 5 -27.41 30.33 46.31
N PHE A 6 -28.61 29.90 45.94
CA PHE A 6 -28.80 28.73 45.07
C PHE A 6 -28.39 29.04 43.63
N ARG A 7 -28.70 30.23 43.12
CA ARG A 7 -28.27 30.70 41.78
C ARG A 7 -26.77 30.83 41.66
N SER A 8 -26.07 31.33 42.70
CA SER A 8 -24.61 31.43 42.69
C SER A 8 -23.94 30.07 42.74
N ALA A 9 -24.47 29.12 43.53
CA ALA A 9 -23.95 27.75 43.60
C ALA A 9 -24.09 27.00 42.28
N VAL A 10 -25.19 27.17 41.55
CA VAL A 10 -25.43 26.55 40.24
C VAL A 10 -24.53 27.14 39.15
N CYS A 11 -24.31 28.46 39.14
CA CYS A 11 -23.35 29.10 38.24
C CYS A 11 -21.91 28.64 38.47
N CYS A 12 -21.48 28.49 39.72
CA CYS A 12 -20.12 28.00 40.03
C CYS A 12 -19.93 26.53 39.61
N LEU A 13 -20.96 25.68 39.79
CA LEU A 13 -20.93 24.28 39.37
C LEU A 13 -20.87 24.13 37.83
N LEU A 14 -21.62 24.94 37.09
CA LEU A 14 -21.58 24.97 35.63
C LEU A 14 -20.22 25.48 35.10
N ALA A 15 -19.57 26.43 35.75
CA ALA A 15 -18.26 26.95 35.36
C ALA A 15 -17.12 25.92 35.56
N ILE A 16 -17.26 24.98 36.50
CA ILE A 16 -16.27 23.92 36.75
C ILE A 16 -16.40 22.74 35.78
N VAL A 17 -17.60 22.46 35.26
CA VAL A 17 -17.86 21.35 34.33
C VAL A 17 -17.50 21.68 32.88
N PHE A 18 -17.51 22.95 32.49
CA PHE A 18 -17.28 23.37 31.10
C PHE A 18 -15.83 23.25 30.62
N PRO A 19 -14.75 23.48 31.41
CA PRO A 19 -13.38 23.39 30.87
C PRO A 19 -12.87 21.97 30.72
N ALA A 20 -13.52 20.94 31.29
CA ALA A 20 -13.02 19.56 31.26
C ALA A 20 -13.16 18.84 29.88
N ARG A 21 -13.83 19.44 28.90
CA ARG A 21 -14.07 18.83 27.58
C ARG A 21 -13.17 19.32 26.45
N VAL A 22 -12.25 20.26 26.72
CA VAL A 22 -11.45 20.90 25.65
C VAL A 22 -10.07 20.21 25.46
N MET A 23 -9.70 19.21 26.26
CA MET A 23 -8.34 18.63 26.25
C MET A 23 -8.20 17.29 25.51
N LEU A 24 -9.17 16.89 24.68
CA LEU A 24 -9.02 15.71 23.81
C LEU A 24 -9.06 16.07 22.32
N ALA A 25 -8.49 17.20 21.92
CA ALA A 25 -8.07 17.37 20.54
C ALA A 25 -6.75 16.60 20.40
N GLY A 26 -6.83 15.29 20.12
CA GLY A 26 -5.68 14.54 19.69
C GLY A 26 -5.04 15.27 18.52
N GLU A 27 -3.72 15.44 18.55
CA GLU A 27 -2.97 15.97 17.40
C GLU A 27 -3.28 15.08 16.21
N THR A 28 -4.13 15.56 15.32
CA THR A 28 -4.35 14.90 14.03
C THR A 28 -3.06 15.10 13.25
N ALA A 29 -2.30 14.01 13.08
CA ALA A 29 -1.08 14.05 12.27
C ALA A 29 -1.47 14.57 10.88
N SER A 30 -0.93 15.71 10.54
CA SER A 30 -1.19 16.39 9.25
C SER A 30 0.06 16.34 8.38
N ALA A 31 -0.15 16.20 7.10
CA ALA A 31 0.89 16.19 6.08
C ALA A 31 0.47 17.12 4.93
N MET A 32 1.43 17.49 4.08
CA MET A 32 1.16 18.24 2.85
C MET A 32 1.24 17.29 1.66
N LEU A 33 0.20 17.28 0.86
CA LEU A 33 0.12 16.60 -0.42
C LEU A 33 0.52 17.56 -1.54
N TYR A 34 1.36 17.08 -2.44
CA TYR A 34 1.69 17.72 -3.71
C TYR A 34 1.38 16.73 -4.83
N THR A 35 0.65 17.19 -5.85
CA THR A 35 0.26 16.34 -6.98
C THR A 35 1.01 16.76 -8.25
N ASN A 36 1.38 15.74 -9.03
CA ASN A 36 1.91 15.91 -10.38
C ASN A 36 1.01 15.08 -11.31
N GLY A 37 0.06 15.75 -11.95
CA GLY A 37 -1.05 15.16 -12.67
C GLY A 37 -2.34 15.14 -11.83
N ALA A 38 -3.30 14.30 -12.20
CA ALA A 38 -4.59 14.22 -11.55
C ALA A 38 -4.57 13.24 -10.38
N ALA A 39 -4.98 13.71 -9.21
CA ALA A 39 -5.15 12.92 -8.01
C ALA A 39 -6.43 13.32 -7.27
N TRP A 40 -6.99 12.40 -6.51
CA TRP A 40 -8.18 12.61 -5.69
C TRP A 40 -7.87 12.33 -4.23
N LEU A 41 -8.27 13.24 -3.38
CA LEU A 41 -8.26 13.10 -1.93
C LEU A 41 -9.70 12.94 -1.45
N ASN A 42 -10.03 11.81 -0.85
CA ASN A 42 -11.40 11.48 -0.41
C ASN A 42 -12.45 11.64 -1.54
N GLY A 43 -12.08 11.28 -2.77
CA GLY A 43 -12.94 11.41 -3.94
C GLY A 43 -13.05 12.81 -4.55
N SER A 44 -12.38 13.83 -3.99
CA SER A 44 -12.31 15.19 -4.52
C SER A 44 -10.99 15.41 -5.23
N GLU A 45 -11.02 16.00 -6.42
CA GLU A 45 -9.80 16.29 -7.18
C GLU A 45 -8.94 17.35 -6.45
N VAL A 46 -7.63 17.08 -6.39
CA VAL A 46 -6.64 17.98 -5.80
C VAL A 46 -5.90 18.73 -6.91
N PRO A 47 -5.98 20.06 -6.97
CA PRO A 47 -5.41 20.82 -8.09
C PRO A 47 -3.87 20.77 -8.13
N LYS A 48 -3.18 21.06 -7.04
CA LYS A 48 -1.70 21.01 -6.94
C LYS A 48 -1.21 20.62 -5.58
N SER A 49 -1.88 21.09 -4.53
CA SER A 49 -1.52 20.78 -3.16
C SER A 49 -2.74 20.82 -2.24
N ALA A 50 -2.71 20.02 -1.20
CA ALA A 50 -3.74 19.97 -0.16
C ALA A 50 -3.13 19.53 1.17
N ALA A 51 -3.78 19.87 2.28
CA ALA A 51 -3.49 19.25 3.56
C ALA A 51 -4.09 17.85 3.57
N VAL A 52 -3.35 16.89 4.15
CA VAL A 52 -3.78 15.51 4.35
C VAL A 52 -3.80 15.21 5.84
N PHE A 53 -4.85 14.58 6.28
CA PHE A 53 -5.04 14.19 7.68
C PHE A 53 -5.05 12.67 7.82
N SER A 54 -4.85 12.20 9.03
CA SER A 54 -4.95 10.77 9.32
C SER A 54 -6.36 10.25 8.99
N GLY A 55 -6.42 9.19 8.20
CA GLY A 55 -7.64 8.58 7.68
C GLY A 55 -7.99 8.99 6.24
N ASP A 56 -7.31 9.99 5.68
CA ASP A 56 -7.56 10.43 4.30
C ASP A 56 -7.09 9.40 3.28
N MET A 57 -7.87 9.26 2.22
CA MET A 57 -7.62 8.33 1.11
C MET A 57 -7.21 9.11 -0.14
N LEU A 58 -6.05 8.77 -0.68
CA LEU A 58 -5.46 9.36 -1.88
C LEU A 58 -5.45 8.35 -3.02
N GLN A 59 -5.94 8.78 -4.18
CA GLN A 59 -5.90 8.00 -5.42
C GLN A 59 -5.17 8.79 -6.50
N THR A 60 -4.24 8.12 -7.23
CA THR A 60 -3.54 8.67 -8.41
C THR A 60 -4.02 8.01 -9.69
N ARG A 61 -3.96 8.74 -10.81
CA ARG A 61 -4.21 8.19 -12.15
C ARG A 61 -2.99 7.42 -12.69
N PRO A 62 -3.17 6.62 -13.77
CA PRO A 62 -2.06 5.89 -14.41
C PRO A 62 -0.91 6.76 -14.92
N ASP A 63 -1.16 8.05 -15.18
CA ASP A 63 -0.19 9.01 -15.71
C ASP A 63 0.26 10.05 -14.66
N SER A 64 -0.09 9.85 -13.40
CA SER A 64 0.06 10.87 -12.36
C SER A 64 0.77 10.31 -11.14
N THR A 65 1.46 11.18 -10.41
CA THR A 65 2.11 10.87 -9.15
C THR A 65 1.73 11.89 -8.08
N ALA A 66 1.87 11.53 -6.83
CA ALA A 66 1.66 12.44 -5.73
C ALA A 66 2.72 12.25 -4.63
N SER A 67 3.02 13.30 -3.89
CA SER A 67 3.98 13.26 -2.79
C SER A 67 3.32 13.76 -1.51
N ILE A 68 3.26 12.91 -0.49
CA ILE A 68 2.81 13.28 0.85
C ILE A 68 4.05 13.59 1.67
N GLN A 69 4.16 14.81 2.17
CA GLN A 69 5.26 15.25 3.00
C GLN A 69 4.79 15.48 4.43
N SER A 70 5.36 14.72 5.34
CA SER A 70 5.17 14.83 6.77
C SER A 70 6.51 15.08 7.46
N ASN A 71 6.50 15.50 8.71
CA ASN A 71 7.70 15.87 9.45
C ASN A 71 8.77 14.75 9.47
N GLY A 72 9.84 14.90 8.69
CA GLY A 72 10.94 13.94 8.56
C GLY A 72 10.63 12.69 7.72
N SER A 73 9.54 12.71 6.95
CA SER A 73 9.14 11.63 6.05
C SER A 73 8.51 12.16 4.78
N SER A 74 8.74 11.46 3.68
CA SER A 74 8.11 11.72 2.38
C SER A 74 7.64 10.40 1.78
N VAL A 75 6.40 10.38 1.30
CA VAL A 75 5.82 9.24 0.60
C VAL A 75 5.50 9.68 -0.81
N MET A 76 6.16 9.10 -1.78
CA MET A 76 5.81 9.24 -3.18
C MET A 76 4.84 8.14 -3.56
N VAL A 77 3.62 8.53 -3.88
CA VAL A 77 2.56 7.66 -4.41
C VAL A 77 2.72 7.61 -5.92
N LEU A 78 2.96 6.44 -6.45
CA LEU A 78 3.20 6.24 -7.88
C LEU A 78 1.87 6.23 -8.65
N ALA A 79 1.98 6.06 -9.96
CA ALA A 79 0.82 6.01 -10.85
C ALA A 79 -0.11 4.83 -10.50
N ASP A 80 -1.41 5.00 -10.76
CA ASP A 80 -2.44 3.98 -10.57
C ASP A 80 -2.43 3.36 -9.16
N SER A 81 -2.35 4.21 -8.14
CA SER A 81 -2.25 3.77 -6.75
C SER A 81 -3.38 4.34 -5.90
N LEU A 82 -3.81 3.55 -4.92
CA LEU A 82 -4.76 3.92 -3.89
C LEU A 82 -4.11 3.71 -2.53
N VAL A 83 -4.00 4.77 -1.76
CA VAL A 83 -3.35 4.76 -0.45
C VAL A 83 -4.20 5.50 0.58
N LYS A 84 -4.14 5.04 1.82
CA LYS A 84 -4.70 5.72 2.99
C LYS A 84 -3.57 6.21 3.89
N PHE A 85 -3.61 7.47 4.26
CA PHE A 85 -2.62 8.06 5.16
C PHE A 85 -3.07 7.91 6.61
N GLU A 86 -2.24 7.33 7.48
CA GLU A 86 -2.55 7.10 8.90
C GLU A 86 -1.61 7.87 9.85
N GLY A 87 -0.97 8.94 9.37
CA GLY A 87 -0.06 9.77 10.15
C GLY A 87 1.33 9.15 10.34
N LEU A 88 1.42 8.01 11.01
CA LEU A 88 2.68 7.27 11.24
C LEU A 88 2.86 6.08 10.29
N ALA A 89 1.85 5.80 9.48
CA ALA A 89 1.87 4.75 8.48
C ALA A 89 1.14 5.20 7.20
N VAL A 90 1.44 4.52 6.11
CA VAL A 90 0.68 4.59 4.86
C VAL A 90 0.19 3.19 4.54
N GLU A 91 -1.12 3.05 4.38
CA GLU A 91 -1.76 1.81 3.96
C GLU A 91 -1.94 1.84 2.44
N LEU A 92 -1.35 0.88 1.75
CA LEU A 92 -1.43 0.70 0.31
C LEU A 92 -2.52 -0.32 0.00
N GLU A 93 -3.59 0.13 -0.66
CA GLU A 93 -4.68 -0.76 -1.09
C GLU A 93 -4.37 -1.43 -2.43
N HIS A 94 -3.71 -0.72 -3.34
CA HIS A 94 -3.11 -1.23 -4.58
C HIS A 94 -2.14 -0.22 -5.18
N GLY A 95 -1.28 -0.68 -6.11
CA GLY A 95 -0.31 0.13 -6.81
C GLY A 95 1.05 0.13 -6.14
N ALA A 96 1.69 1.29 -6.03
CA ALA A 96 3.04 1.38 -5.47
C ALA A 96 3.31 2.69 -4.73
N VAL A 97 4.08 2.60 -3.65
CA VAL A 97 4.58 3.75 -2.89
C VAL A 97 6.08 3.64 -2.68
N ARG A 98 6.77 4.78 -2.75
CA ARG A 98 8.15 4.91 -2.30
C ARG A 98 8.18 5.76 -1.06
N VAL A 99 8.73 5.23 0.01
CA VAL A 99 8.81 5.88 1.31
C VAL A 99 10.25 6.27 1.59
N THR A 100 10.45 7.52 1.97
CA THR A 100 11.71 8.05 2.48
C THR A 100 11.45 8.59 3.87
N THR A 101 12.12 8.07 4.88
CA THR A 101 11.85 8.46 6.28
C THR A 101 13.09 8.46 7.15
N SER A 102 13.18 9.41 8.06
CA SER A 102 14.12 9.42 9.18
C SER A 102 13.43 9.19 10.53
N ARG A 103 12.09 9.02 10.51
CA ARG A 103 11.27 8.91 11.73
C ARG A 103 10.49 7.60 11.81
N GLY A 104 10.83 6.62 10.97
CA GLY A 104 10.25 5.29 11.07
C GLY A 104 8.82 5.19 10.52
N LEU A 105 8.43 6.05 9.56
CA LEU A 105 7.14 5.90 8.88
C LEU A 105 7.03 4.50 8.28
N ALA A 106 5.95 3.81 8.60
CA ALA A 106 5.67 2.46 8.12
C ALA A 106 4.87 2.49 6.81
N ALA A 107 4.98 1.43 6.02
CA ALA A 107 4.03 1.13 4.95
C ALA A 107 3.33 -0.20 5.24
N ARG A 108 2.03 -0.28 4.95
CA ARG A 108 1.23 -1.49 5.10
C ARG A 108 0.58 -1.80 3.76
N ALA A 109 0.59 -3.07 3.37
CA ALA A 109 -0.14 -3.58 2.21
C ALA A 109 -0.82 -4.88 2.63
N GLY A 110 -2.13 -4.84 2.79
CA GLY A 110 -2.91 -5.92 3.37
C GLY A 110 -2.39 -6.35 4.75
N ASP A 111 -1.98 -7.60 4.88
CA ASP A 111 -1.44 -8.17 6.12
C ASP A 111 0.06 -7.88 6.31
N VAL A 112 0.72 -7.34 5.29
CA VAL A 112 2.16 -7.08 5.31
C VAL A 112 2.45 -5.69 5.83
N THR A 113 3.27 -5.58 6.87
CA THR A 113 3.74 -4.31 7.45
C THR A 113 5.25 -4.19 7.26
N VAL A 114 5.68 -3.08 6.66
CA VAL A 114 7.08 -2.76 6.39
C VAL A 114 7.49 -1.56 7.22
N LYS A 115 8.57 -1.68 7.99
CA LYS A 115 9.12 -0.61 8.84
C LYS A 115 10.63 -0.53 8.66
N PRO A 116 11.25 0.67 8.78
CA PRO A 116 12.68 0.77 8.99
C PRO A 116 13.14 -0.06 10.21
N ALA A 117 14.25 -0.78 10.08
CA ALA A 117 14.82 -1.54 11.19
C ALA A 117 15.41 -0.64 12.28
N ALA A 118 15.80 0.58 11.92
CA ALA A 118 16.33 1.59 12.83
C ALA A 118 15.76 2.98 12.46
N ASN A 119 15.78 3.90 13.44
CA ASN A 119 15.39 5.30 13.22
C ASN A 119 16.51 6.10 12.52
N THR A 120 16.97 5.59 11.37
CA THR A 120 17.93 6.21 10.48
C THR A 120 17.27 6.56 9.16
N TRP A 121 17.93 7.37 8.35
CA TRP A 121 17.42 7.70 7.04
C TRP A 121 17.29 6.47 6.16
N THR A 122 16.07 6.10 5.85
CA THR A 122 15.71 4.87 5.15
C THR A 122 14.85 5.19 3.95
N GLU A 123 15.13 4.52 2.83
CA GLU A 123 14.33 4.61 1.59
C GLU A 123 13.95 3.22 1.14
N PHE A 124 12.65 3.00 0.90
CA PHE A 124 12.14 1.72 0.42
C PHE A 124 10.92 1.92 -0.47
N GLN A 125 10.62 0.90 -1.25
CA GLN A 125 9.46 0.85 -2.12
C GLN A 125 8.61 -0.37 -1.76
N VAL A 126 7.29 -0.16 -1.74
CA VAL A 126 6.30 -1.22 -1.60
C VAL A 126 5.38 -1.15 -2.80
N THR A 127 5.19 -2.30 -3.46
CA THR A 127 4.31 -2.44 -4.61
C THR A 127 3.33 -3.57 -4.32
N ASP A 128 2.05 -3.30 -4.46
CA ASP A 128 1.00 -4.32 -4.37
C ASP A 128 0.26 -4.42 -5.71
N VAL A 129 0.37 -5.59 -6.32
CA VAL A 129 -0.31 -5.92 -7.57
C VAL A 129 -0.94 -7.29 -7.42
N ASP A 130 -2.26 -7.31 -7.51
CA ASP A 130 -3.04 -8.55 -7.48
C ASP A 130 -2.85 -9.40 -6.19
N GLY A 131 -2.61 -8.74 -5.04
CA GLY A 131 -2.37 -9.39 -3.75
C GLY A 131 -0.99 -10.03 -3.66
N ARG A 132 -0.03 -9.49 -4.42
CA ARG A 132 1.39 -9.79 -4.29
C ARG A 132 2.14 -8.53 -3.91
N VAL A 133 2.68 -8.52 -2.71
CA VAL A 133 3.42 -7.39 -2.15
C VAL A 133 4.91 -7.60 -2.41
N GLN A 134 5.49 -6.71 -3.20
CA GLN A 134 6.93 -6.64 -3.50
C GLN A 134 7.53 -5.50 -2.70
N ILE A 135 8.63 -5.75 -1.99
CA ILE A 135 9.28 -4.82 -1.08
C ILE A 135 10.75 -4.72 -1.46
N ALA A 136 11.21 -3.52 -1.78
CA ALA A 136 12.60 -3.23 -2.12
C ALA A 136 13.22 -2.29 -1.09
N ALA A 137 14.32 -2.70 -0.45
CA ALA A 137 15.10 -1.90 0.49
C ALA A 137 16.19 -1.12 -0.25
N ASN A 138 15.87 0.11 -0.69
CA ASN A 138 16.82 0.93 -1.46
C ASN A 138 17.96 1.46 -0.58
N LYS A 139 17.62 1.93 0.64
CA LYS A 139 18.60 2.44 1.59
C LYS A 139 18.17 2.14 3.03
N GLY A 140 19.06 1.53 3.79
CA GLY A 140 18.79 1.05 5.16
C GLY A 140 18.06 -0.28 5.16
N ASP A 141 18.11 -0.95 6.31
CA ASP A 141 17.48 -2.24 6.52
C ASP A 141 16.03 -2.08 6.90
N LEU A 142 15.20 -3.04 6.52
CA LEU A 142 13.76 -3.07 6.78
C LEU A 142 13.40 -4.27 7.66
N THR A 143 12.40 -4.07 8.49
CA THR A 143 11.68 -5.12 9.18
C THR A 143 10.33 -5.32 8.49
N VAL A 144 10.11 -6.50 7.94
CA VAL A 144 8.87 -6.91 7.29
C VAL A 144 8.16 -7.89 8.21
N GLN A 145 6.93 -7.57 8.56
CA GLN A 145 6.07 -8.39 9.41
C GLN A 145 4.84 -8.80 8.61
N ASP A 146 4.55 -10.09 8.59
CA ASP A 146 3.39 -10.70 7.96
C ASP A 146 2.76 -11.74 8.92
N ASP A 147 1.74 -12.48 8.46
CA ASP A 147 1.08 -13.57 9.20
C ASP A 147 2.02 -14.74 9.53
N LYS A 148 3.13 -14.89 8.79
CA LYS A 148 4.14 -15.95 8.94
C LYS A 148 5.25 -15.57 9.92
N GLY A 149 5.36 -14.29 10.28
CA GLY A 149 6.32 -13.78 11.24
C GLY A 149 7.03 -12.50 10.83
N THR A 150 8.21 -12.28 11.41
CA THR A 150 9.02 -11.09 11.16
C THR A 150 10.30 -11.46 10.44
N THR A 151 10.62 -10.77 9.36
CA THR A 151 11.82 -10.97 8.55
C THR A 151 12.56 -9.65 8.36
N THR A 152 13.88 -9.67 8.38
CA THR A 152 14.69 -8.50 8.04
C THR A 152 15.09 -8.56 6.57
N VAL A 153 14.88 -7.45 5.85
CA VAL A 153 15.35 -7.25 4.47
C VAL A 153 16.48 -6.25 4.53
N THR A 154 17.68 -6.67 4.15
CA THR A 154 18.87 -5.81 4.18
C THR A 154 18.88 -4.85 2.99
N GLN A 155 19.58 -3.73 3.15
CA GLN A 155 19.74 -2.74 2.11
C GLN A 155 20.17 -3.37 0.77
N GLY A 156 19.57 -2.95 -0.32
CA GLY A 156 19.83 -3.45 -1.67
C GLY A 156 19.12 -4.77 -2.00
N GLN A 157 18.36 -5.33 -1.06
CA GLN A 157 17.59 -6.56 -1.28
C GLN A 157 16.13 -6.26 -1.56
N GLU A 158 15.51 -7.24 -2.22
CA GLU A 158 14.10 -7.26 -2.53
C GLU A 158 13.46 -8.55 -2.04
N THR A 159 12.21 -8.48 -1.59
CA THR A 159 11.45 -9.65 -1.16
C THR A 159 10.00 -9.53 -1.64
N THR A 160 9.36 -10.67 -1.87
CA THR A 160 7.95 -10.74 -2.25
C THR A 160 7.17 -11.49 -1.19
N ARG A 161 5.97 -11.00 -0.88
CA ARG A 161 5.01 -11.62 0.04
C ARG A 161 3.66 -11.73 -0.65
N ASP A 162 2.91 -12.78 -0.34
CA ASP A 162 1.52 -12.89 -0.78
C ASP A 162 0.63 -12.21 0.26
N ASP A 163 -0.23 -11.29 -0.18
CA ASP A 163 -1.27 -10.71 0.67
C ASP A 163 -2.44 -11.69 0.80
N THR A 164 -2.60 -12.27 1.98
CA THR A 164 -3.63 -13.27 2.27
C THR A 164 -5.03 -12.64 2.30
N ALA A 165 -5.14 -11.36 2.67
CA ALA A 165 -6.43 -10.64 2.74
C ALA A 165 -7.08 -10.48 1.36
N ASP A 166 -6.30 -10.18 0.33
CA ASP A 166 -6.82 -10.06 -1.05
C ASP A 166 -7.11 -11.42 -1.70
N GLN A 167 -6.37 -12.45 -1.34
CA GLN A 167 -6.65 -13.82 -1.77
C GLN A 167 -8.00 -14.31 -1.23
N GLU A 168 -8.37 -13.99 0.01
CA GLU A 168 -9.68 -14.31 0.58
C GLU A 168 -10.81 -13.52 -0.08
N LYS A 169 -10.62 -12.23 -0.36
CA LYS A 169 -11.60 -11.40 -1.07
C LYS A 169 -11.87 -11.94 -2.49
N LYS A 170 -10.82 -12.32 -3.24
CA LYS A 170 -10.93 -12.98 -4.56
C LYS A 170 -11.65 -14.33 -4.46
N LYS A 171 -11.39 -15.14 -3.43
CA LYS A 171 -12.03 -16.42 -3.21
C LYS A 171 -13.53 -16.30 -2.85
N LYS A 172 -13.88 -15.28 -2.05
CA LYS A 172 -15.29 -14.95 -1.73
C LYS A 172 -16.06 -14.41 -2.93
N ARG A 173 -15.43 -13.59 -3.80
CA ARG A 173 -16.06 -13.10 -5.04
C ARG A 173 -16.31 -14.24 -6.04
N ARG A 174 -15.37 -15.17 -6.23
CA ARG A 174 -15.56 -16.35 -7.10
C ARG A 174 -16.68 -17.27 -6.60
N ARG A 175 -16.83 -17.46 -5.29
CA ARG A 175 -17.91 -18.28 -4.71
C ARG A 175 -19.30 -17.65 -4.84
N LYS A 176 -19.40 -16.30 -4.89
CA LYS A 176 -20.67 -15.59 -5.09
C LYS A 176 -21.13 -15.55 -6.56
N GLY A 177 -20.25 -15.85 -7.52
CA GLY A 177 -20.57 -15.83 -8.96
C GLY A 177 -21.05 -17.19 -9.50
N THR A 178 -21.01 -18.27 -8.71
CA THR A 178 -21.52 -19.59 -9.10
C THR A 178 -22.87 -19.85 -8.44
N GLY A 179 -23.80 -18.94 -8.64
CA GLY A 179 -25.21 -19.09 -8.31
C GLY A 179 -25.89 -19.89 -9.43
N ALA A 180 -26.13 -21.12 -9.14
CA ALA A 180 -26.99 -22.12 -9.72
C ALA A 180 -27.91 -21.68 -10.88
N ALA A 181 -27.67 -22.23 -12.04
CA ALA A 181 -28.75 -22.52 -12.98
C ALA A 181 -29.39 -23.86 -12.58
N PRO A 182 -30.72 -24.00 -12.53
CA PRO A 182 -31.35 -25.25 -12.23
C PRO A 182 -31.20 -26.22 -13.39
N ALA A 183 -30.61 -27.37 -13.09
CA ALA A 183 -30.54 -28.49 -14.03
C ALA A 183 -31.93 -29.13 -14.20
N ALA A 184 -32.45 -29.08 -15.39
CA ALA A 184 -33.53 -29.95 -15.83
C ALA A 184 -32.94 -31.14 -16.59
N GLY A 185 -33.13 -32.33 -16.02
CA GLY A 185 -33.46 -33.58 -16.71
C GLY A 185 -32.44 -34.34 -17.52
N GLY A 186 -32.12 -35.53 -17.02
CA GLY A 186 -32.18 -36.76 -17.86
C GLY A 186 -30.85 -37.39 -18.30
N GLY A 187 -30.63 -38.62 -17.84
CA GLY A 187 -30.02 -39.68 -18.66
C GLY A 187 -28.63 -40.20 -18.32
N ILE A 188 -28.63 -41.25 -17.48
CA ILE A 188 -27.78 -42.45 -17.52
C ILE A 188 -26.67 -42.51 -18.59
N MET A 189 -25.44 -42.72 -18.21
CA MET A 189 -24.58 -43.87 -18.49
C MET A 189 -23.20 -43.73 -17.89
N SER A 190 -22.87 -44.71 -17.09
CA SER A 190 -21.60 -45.05 -16.50
C SER A 190 -20.50 -45.24 -17.53
N SER A 191 -19.33 -44.66 -17.32
CA SER A 191 -18.05 -45.20 -17.81
C SER A 191 -16.90 -44.71 -16.92
N PRO A 192 -15.92 -45.59 -16.61
CA PRO A 192 -14.91 -45.37 -15.59
C PRO A 192 -13.73 -44.47 -16.08
N PRO A 193 -12.80 -44.13 -15.17
CA PRO A 193 -11.92 -42.98 -15.29
C PRO A 193 -10.73 -43.23 -16.21
N VAL A 194 -10.45 -42.30 -17.06
CA VAL A 194 -9.11 -42.16 -17.67
C VAL A 194 -8.33 -41.12 -16.85
N VAL A 195 -7.67 -41.63 -15.84
CA VAL A 195 -6.56 -40.93 -15.19
C VAL A 195 -5.31 -41.38 -15.96
N TYR A 196 -4.71 -40.51 -16.74
CA TYR A 196 -3.28 -40.46 -17.11
C TYR A 196 -3.13 -39.50 -18.28
N GLY A 197 -2.40 -38.36 -18.06
CA GLY A 197 -1.95 -37.54 -19.15
C GLY A 197 -2.06 -36.03 -18.92
N GLY A 198 -1.32 -35.44 -17.99
CA GLY A 198 -1.34 -34.02 -17.79
C GLY A 198 -0.13 -33.43 -17.04
N LEU A 199 1.02 -34.05 -17.13
CA LEU A 199 2.25 -33.56 -16.47
C LEU A 199 3.43 -33.51 -17.46
N ALA A 200 3.33 -32.74 -18.53
CA ALA A 200 4.48 -32.57 -19.43
C ALA A 200 4.42 -31.29 -20.29
N ALA A 201 3.84 -30.18 -19.83
CA ALA A 201 3.80 -28.97 -20.66
C ALA A 201 4.22 -27.65 -19.98
N ILE A 202 4.78 -27.69 -18.78
CA ILE A 202 5.20 -26.46 -18.07
C ILE A 202 6.73 -26.32 -17.98
N GLY A 203 7.53 -27.32 -18.40
CA GLY A 203 9.00 -27.30 -18.31
C GLY A 203 9.75 -26.69 -19.49
N GLY A 204 9.08 -26.33 -20.59
CA GLY A 204 9.77 -25.96 -21.84
C GLY A 204 9.98 -24.46 -22.09
N ALA A 205 9.22 -23.58 -21.44
CA ALA A 205 9.25 -22.16 -21.73
C ALA A 205 10.26 -21.35 -20.91
N THR A 206 10.66 -21.84 -19.76
CA THR A 206 11.58 -21.12 -18.86
C THR A 206 13.07 -21.28 -19.19
N ILE A 207 13.45 -22.30 -19.97
CA ILE A 207 14.85 -22.56 -20.34
C ILE A 207 15.26 -21.72 -21.56
N TRP A 208 14.32 -21.27 -22.39
CA TRP A 208 14.65 -20.55 -23.64
C TRP A 208 15.01 -19.07 -23.40
N ILE A 209 14.60 -18.47 -22.28
CA ILE A 209 14.90 -17.06 -21.95
C ILE A 209 16.29 -16.88 -21.35
N LEU A 210 16.85 -17.93 -20.73
CA LEU A 210 18.16 -17.86 -20.05
C LEU A 210 19.39 -18.08 -20.96
N THR A 211 19.19 -18.44 -22.25
CA THR A 211 20.31 -18.72 -23.16
C THR A 211 20.54 -17.67 -24.25
N ARG A 212 19.75 -16.58 -24.26
CA ARG A 212 20.05 -15.44 -25.14
C ARG A 212 20.82 -14.37 -24.39
N SER A 213 22.09 -14.60 -24.15
CA SER A 213 23.06 -13.55 -23.89
C SER A 213 23.49 -12.95 -25.24
N GLU A 214 22.84 -11.91 -25.69
CA GLU A 214 23.37 -11.07 -26.75
C GLU A 214 24.54 -10.25 -26.15
N PRO A 215 25.74 -10.27 -26.80
CA PRO A 215 26.83 -9.44 -26.34
C PRO A 215 26.50 -7.96 -26.55
N PRO A 216 26.95 -7.06 -25.66
CA PRO A 216 26.71 -5.63 -25.81
C PRO A 216 27.44 -5.14 -27.07
N VAL A 217 26.68 -4.63 -28.04
CA VAL A 217 27.23 -3.98 -29.22
C VAL A 217 27.73 -2.60 -28.79
N SER A 218 29.02 -2.44 -28.63
CA SER A 218 29.62 -1.11 -28.50
C SER A 218 29.45 -0.36 -29.82
N PRO A 219 28.92 0.88 -29.83
CA PRO A 219 28.91 1.68 -31.05
C PRO A 219 30.32 2.04 -31.45
N ALA A 220 30.76 1.47 -32.57
CA ALA A 220 32.01 1.87 -33.19
C ALA A 220 31.87 3.32 -33.69
N CYS A 221 32.68 4.23 -33.17
CA CYS A 221 32.84 5.56 -33.73
C CYS A 221 33.40 5.44 -35.15
N PRO A 222 32.77 6.04 -36.18
CA PRO A 222 33.46 6.15 -37.48
C PRO A 222 34.59 7.14 -37.35
N SER A 223 35.80 6.65 -37.66
CA SER A 223 37.01 7.43 -37.74
C SER A 223 36.95 8.42 -38.90
N SER A 224 36.53 9.64 -38.66
CA SER A 224 36.95 10.82 -39.41
C SER A 224 36.27 12.07 -38.80
N SER A 225 37.05 12.87 -38.11
CA SER A 225 36.74 14.18 -37.52
C SER A 225 36.66 14.22 -36.00
N CYS A 226 37.83 14.14 -35.36
CA CYS A 226 38.07 14.86 -34.13
C CYS A 226 39.19 15.87 -34.39
N PRO A 227 39.02 17.17 -34.08
CA PRO A 227 40.11 18.13 -33.98
C PRO A 227 40.91 17.93 -32.71
#